data_e57a92c5546d21fb59b7766192e263d7
#
_entry.id   e57a92c5546d21fb59b7766192e263d7
#
_cell.length_a   1.000
_cell.length_b   1.000
_cell.length_c   1.000
_cell.angle_alpha   90.00
_cell.angle_beta   90.00
_cell.angle_gamma   90.00
#
_symmetry.space_group_name_H-M   'P 1'
#
loop_
_entity.id
_entity.type
_entity.pdbx_description
1 polymer ?
#
loop_
_entity_poly.entity_id
_entity_poly.type
_entity_poly.pdbx_seq_one_letter_code
_entity_poly.pdbx_strand_id
1 'polypeptide(L)'
;MRSRVEIRVAHLGYGTAASKAVVLRVPGGVLPQRLLLVSGEAATPLTAGPVQEVAGWSGGSWARVELPDELPAGRYAVQAGDTLSESFTVGDDQVQRQTMSDVLAYFKAMRSSGEIDRKDRRAAFWGDDGGATVDARGGWLDASGDTSKFLSHLTYTRTMSPQQIPLCAWAMMVARDAVESRHPRMARSVAARLRDEALFGADFLMRFRSEKGYFYTGIFDALTKRLEERVVTAPLPECVRTDRYRAGYRHGGGLAIAALARAAALDDEGDFSREEYLSAAVEGFHHLEAHNHQYLHDGAENIVDDYSALLAAAELVAAGVEETAQAAHRRALSLIGRYTTSRNGPGWFVADAEGRPFFHAVEAGLPVLALIRYAEVLPGAAEDALAVARRAMLDTLERTHAVPNPFGYPRQRVQPAGGEPADAFFFPHANETGYWWQGENATIASLSAAASACARLDGLTPPQRSRLEAFADDQLAWITGRNPFDASMIQGKGRNNVDYASDFPNLPGGIVNGITSGWKNEDDIAFLPADAPEGESWRWAEQWIPHTGWFLLAVATAR
;
A
#
# COMPACT_ATOMS: atom_id res chain seq x y z
N MET A 1 -0.34 -42.63 -1.90
CA MET A 1 -1.52 -41.79 -2.21
C MET A 1 -1.07 -40.71 -3.17
N ARG A 2 -1.67 -40.59 -4.39
CA ARG A 2 -1.41 -39.41 -5.23
C ARG A 2 -1.99 -38.21 -4.48
N SER A 3 -1.17 -37.23 -4.15
CA SER A 3 -1.66 -36.00 -3.51
C SER A 3 -2.67 -35.31 -4.44
N ARG A 4 -3.79 -34.88 -3.86
CA ARG A 4 -4.94 -34.30 -4.58
C ARG A 4 -4.56 -32.92 -5.10
N VAL A 5 -5.06 -32.53 -6.28
CA VAL A 5 -4.97 -31.15 -6.78
C VAL A 5 -5.69 -30.21 -5.81
N GLU A 6 -5.10 -29.06 -5.53
CA GLU A 6 -5.72 -27.99 -4.74
C GLU A 6 -6.00 -26.79 -5.64
N ILE A 7 -7.08 -26.05 -5.40
CA ILE A 7 -7.52 -24.94 -6.25
C ILE A 7 -7.55 -23.66 -5.43
N ARG A 8 -6.76 -22.67 -5.81
CA ARG A 8 -6.70 -21.34 -5.18
C ARG A 8 -7.60 -20.38 -5.95
N VAL A 9 -8.61 -19.84 -5.29
CA VAL A 9 -9.55 -18.85 -5.81
C VAL A 9 -9.48 -17.57 -5.00
N ALA A 10 -9.85 -16.43 -5.57
CA ALA A 10 -10.08 -15.23 -4.76
C ALA A 10 -11.33 -15.46 -3.89
N HIS A 11 -11.18 -15.39 -2.56
CA HIS A 11 -12.24 -15.78 -1.63
C HIS A 11 -13.45 -14.84 -1.69
N LEU A 12 -13.22 -13.58 -2.05
CA LEU A 12 -14.29 -12.58 -2.17
C LEU A 12 -14.93 -12.53 -3.56
N GLY A 13 -14.45 -13.39 -4.47
CA GLY A 13 -14.93 -13.43 -5.85
C GLY A 13 -14.25 -12.39 -6.75
N TYR A 14 -14.90 -12.09 -7.88
CA TYR A 14 -14.35 -11.26 -8.95
C TYR A 14 -15.38 -10.25 -9.45
N GLY A 15 -14.93 -9.07 -9.83
CA GLY A 15 -15.73 -8.11 -10.60
C GLY A 15 -16.10 -8.67 -11.97
N THR A 16 -17.25 -8.28 -12.52
CA THR A 16 -17.64 -8.68 -13.89
C THR A 16 -16.60 -8.20 -14.91
N ALA A 17 -16.09 -6.99 -14.77
CA ALA A 17 -15.07 -6.39 -15.63
C ALA A 17 -13.63 -6.80 -15.27
N ALA A 18 -13.39 -7.40 -14.09
CA ALA A 18 -12.06 -7.76 -13.64
C ALA A 18 -11.48 -8.93 -14.44
N SER A 19 -10.16 -9.01 -14.54
CA SER A 19 -9.46 -10.22 -14.97
C SER A 19 -9.65 -11.31 -13.93
N LYS A 20 -9.96 -12.53 -14.37
CA LYS A 20 -10.34 -13.63 -13.49
C LYS A 20 -9.44 -14.82 -13.73
N ALA A 21 -8.76 -15.29 -12.69
CA ALA A 21 -7.96 -16.50 -12.77
C ALA A 21 -8.04 -17.30 -11.48
N VAL A 22 -7.81 -18.59 -11.58
CA VAL A 22 -7.56 -19.49 -10.45
C VAL A 22 -6.17 -20.11 -10.61
N VAL A 23 -5.59 -20.59 -9.52
CA VAL A 23 -4.28 -21.26 -9.55
C VAL A 23 -4.44 -22.66 -8.97
N LEU A 24 -4.00 -23.65 -9.73
CA LEU A 24 -3.98 -25.04 -9.31
C LEU A 24 -2.62 -25.37 -8.70
N ARG A 25 -2.62 -25.95 -7.50
CA ARG A 25 -1.45 -26.72 -7.01
C ARG A 25 -1.54 -28.10 -7.59
N VAL A 26 -0.50 -28.53 -8.31
CA VAL A 26 -0.49 -29.77 -9.09
C VAL A 26 0.60 -30.70 -8.57
N PRO A 27 0.33 -31.44 -7.50
CA PRO A 27 1.31 -32.37 -6.95
C PRO A 27 1.72 -33.44 -7.99
N GLY A 28 3.03 -33.61 -8.17
CA GLY A 28 3.57 -34.51 -9.20
C GLY A 28 3.55 -33.97 -10.62
N GLY A 29 3.20 -32.68 -10.82
CA GLY A 29 3.37 -31.99 -12.10
C GLY A 29 2.40 -32.40 -13.23
N VAL A 30 1.36 -33.20 -12.96
CA VAL A 30 0.43 -33.71 -13.96
C VAL A 30 -0.96 -33.08 -13.80
N LEU A 31 -1.37 -32.32 -14.81
CA LEU A 31 -2.70 -31.72 -14.85
C LEU A 31 -3.82 -32.79 -14.89
N PRO A 32 -4.97 -32.54 -14.24
CA PRO A 32 -6.13 -33.41 -14.38
C PRO A 32 -6.67 -33.35 -15.81
N GLN A 33 -7.17 -34.48 -16.31
CA GLN A 33 -7.71 -34.57 -17.66
C GLN A 33 -8.99 -33.73 -17.86
N ARG A 34 -9.72 -33.47 -16.78
CA ARG A 34 -10.96 -32.68 -16.80
C ARG A 34 -10.81 -31.45 -15.94
N LEU A 35 -10.98 -30.29 -16.58
CA LEU A 35 -11.00 -28.99 -15.94
C LEU A 35 -12.22 -28.21 -16.42
N LEU A 36 -13.10 -27.85 -15.51
CA LEU A 36 -14.39 -27.23 -15.81
C LEU A 36 -14.66 -26.02 -14.91
N LEU A 37 -15.30 -25.02 -15.49
CA LEU A 37 -16.03 -23.99 -14.74
C LEU A 37 -17.47 -24.46 -14.57
N VAL A 38 -17.95 -24.53 -13.34
CA VAL A 38 -19.27 -25.04 -12.98
C VAL A 38 -20.15 -23.93 -12.43
N SER A 39 -21.38 -23.84 -12.90
CA SER A 39 -22.39 -22.91 -12.40
C SER A 39 -23.77 -23.59 -12.47
N GLY A 40 -24.33 -24.00 -11.33
CA GLY A 40 -25.52 -24.84 -11.28
C GLY A 40 -25.29 -26.17 -12.02
N GLU A 41 -26.13 -26.49 -13.02
CA GLU A 41 -25.98 -27.68 -13.87
C GLU A 41 -25.05 -27.45 -15.08
N ALA A 42 -24.67 -26.19 -15.36
CA ALA A 42 -23.81 -25.86 -16.49
C ALA A 42 -22.34 -26.12 -16.14
N ALA A 43 -21.61 -26.70 -17.11
CA ALA A 43 -20.17 -26.95 -16.99
C ALA A 43 -19.47 -26.58 -18.29
N THR A 44 -18.56 -25.63 -18.22
CA THR A 44 -17.77 -25.12 -19.35
C THR A 44 -16.32 -25.61 -19.23
N PRO A 45 -15.75 -26.24 -20.27
CA PRO A 45 -14.37 -26.65 -20.28
C PRO A 45 -13.42 -25.46 -20.11
N LEU A 46 -12.38 -25.64 -19.28
CA LEU A 46 -11.29 -24.69 -19.10
C LEU A 46 -9.97 -25.30 -19.57
N THR A 47 -9.04 -24.42 -19.92
CA THR A 47 -7.65 -24.81 -20.27
C THR A 47 -6.69 -24.22 -19.26
N ALA A 48 -5.83 -25.06 -18.69
CA ALA A 48 -4.76 -24.62 -17.83
C ALA A 48 -3.56 -24.16 -18.66
N GLY A 49 -2.85 -23.16 -18.15
CA GLY A 49 -1.51 -22.84 -18.58
C GLY A 49 -0.52 -23.96 -18.23
N PRO A 50 0.77 -23.79 -18.56
CA PRO A 50 1.80 -24.78 -18.24
C PRO A 50 1.91 -24.98 -16.72
N VAL A 51 2.24 -26.22 -16.33
CA VAL A 51 2.62 -26.52 -14.96
C VAL A 51 4.04 -25.99 -14.73
N GLN A 52 4.21 -25.19 -13.71
CA GLN A 52 5.46 -24.46 -13.42
C GLN A 52 5.79 -24.55 -11.93
N GLU A 53 7.08 -24.59 -11.65
CA GLU A 53 7.60 -24.33 -10.30
C GLU A 53 8.03 -22.86 -10.24
N VAL A 54 7.72 -22.19 -9.15
CA VAL A 54 8.25 -20.86 -8.88
C VAL A 54 9.63 -21.06 -8.26
N ALA A 55 10.66 -20.49 -8.88
CA ALA A 55 12.04 -20.69 -8.44
C ALA A 55 12.21 -20.25 -6.98
N GLY A 56 12.78 -21.12 -6.17
CA GLY A 56 13.00 -20.92 -4.73
C GLY A 56 11.81 -21.27 -3.83
N TRP A 57 10.57 -21.34 -4.36
CA TRP A 57 9.39 -21.61 -3.52
C TRP A 57 9.18 -23.10 -3.26
N SER A 58 9.06 -23.46 -1.99
CA SER A 58 8.85 -24.85 -1.54
C SER A 58 7.42 -25.38 -1.80
N GLY A 59 6.51 -24.53 -2.28
CA GLY A 59 5.09 -24.85 -2.46
C GLY A 59 4.74 -25.90 -3.51
N GLY A 60 5.72 -26.37 -4.33
CA GLY A 60 5.54 -27.35 -5.40
C GLY A 60 5.16 -26.74 -6.75
N SER A 61 4.51 -27.53 -7.61
CA SER A 61 4.19 -27.12 -8.98
C SER A 61 2.80 -26.50 -9.05
N TRP A 62 2.64 -25.49 -9.88
CA TRP A 62 1.44 -24.67 -10.01
C TRP A 62 1.06 -24.51 -11.48
N ALA A 63 -0.24 -24.35 -11.75
CA ALA A 63 -0.73 -23.98 -13.07
C ALA A 63 -1.79 -22.90 -12.94
N ARG A 64 -1.66 -21.83 -13.71
CA ARG A 64 -2.67 -20.76 -13.79
C ARG A 64 -3.74 -21.15 -14.80
N VAL A 65 -4.99 -20.86 -14.48
CA VAL A 65 -6.16 -21.08 -15.31
C VAL A 65 -6.91 -19.77 -15.43
N GLU A 66 -6.88 -19.20 -16.61
CA GLU A 66 -7.71 -18.02 -16.91
C GLU A 66 -9.18 -18.44 -17.04
N LEU A 67 -10.05 -17.68 -16.39
CA LEU A 67 -11.49 -17.83 -16.55
C LEU A 67 -11.96 -16.92 -17.70
N PRO A 68 -13.10 -17.22 -18.35
CA PRO A 68 -13.62 -16.35 -19.39
C PRO A 68 -13.78 -14.90 -18.93
N ASP A 69 -13.38 -13.95 -19.76
CA ASP A 69 -13.48 -12.52 -19.46
C ASP A 69 -14.93 -12.10 -19.25
N GLU A 70 -15.82 -12.54 -20.13
CA GLU A 70 -17.25 -12.25 -20.11
C GLU A 70 -18.04 -13.33 -19.33
N LEU A 71 -17.82 -13.37 -18.01
CA LEU A 71 -18.66 -14.19 -17.13
C LEU A 71 -19.84 -13.37 -16.61
N PRO A 72 -21.09 -13.82 -16.81
CA PRO A 72 -22.26 -13.21 -16.19
C PRO A 72 -22.16 -13.17 -14.67
N ALA A 73 -22.85 -12.22 -14.06
CA ALA A 73 -23.00 -12.22 -12.61
C ALA A 73 -23.64 -13.55 -12.15
N GLY A 74 -23.01 -14.19 -11.17
CA GLY A 74 -23.44 -15.51 -10.73
C GLY A 74 -22.48 -16.16 -9.74
N ARG A 75 -22.79 -17.39 -9.37
CA ARG A 75 -21.98 -18.22 -8.49
C ARG A 75 -21.32 -19.35 -9.29
N TYR A 76 -20.03 -19.49 -9.10
CA TYR A 76 -19.19 -20.41 -9.86
C TYR A 76 -18.29 -21.23 -8.95
N ALA A 77 -17.81 -22.36 -9.47
CA ALA A 77 -16.73 -23.15 -8.89
C ALA A 77 -15.87 -23.72 -10.02
N VAL A 78 -14.63 -24.10 -9.73
CA VAL A 78 -13.75 -24.81 -10.67
C VAL A 78 -13.61 -26.25 -10.23
N GLN A 79 -13.87 -27.19 -11.16
CA GLN A 79 -13.64 -28.60 -10.98
C GLN A 79 -12.36 -29.00 -11.70
N ALA A 80 -11.43 -29.64 -10.98
CA ALA A 80 -10.17 -30.17 -11.50
C ALA A 80 -10.06 -31.66 -11.16
N GLY A 81 -10.40 -32.52 -12.11
CA GLY A 81 -10.59 -33.96 -11.86
C GLY A 81 -11.72 -34.20 -10.85
N ASP A 82 -11.42 -34.85 -9.74
CA ASP A 82 -12.37 -35.12 -8.63
C ASP A 82 -12.37 -34.00 -7.56
N THR A 83 -11.57 -32.93 -7.73
CA THR A 83 -11.55 -31.80 -6.81
C THR A 83 -12.46 -30.69 -7.30
N LEU A 84 -13.34 -30.20 -6.42
CA LEU A 84 -14.14 -28.99 -6.63
C LEU A 84 -13.59 -27.89 -5.72
N SER A 85 -13.40 -26.68 -6.26
CA SER A 85 -13.04 -25.52 -5.46
C SER A 85 -14.17 -25.09 -4.53
N GLU A 86 -13.86 -24.26 -3.55
CA GLU A 86 -14.88 -23.42 -2.95
C GLU A 86 -15.55 -22.55 -4.02
N SER A 87 -16.83 -22.27 -3.82
CA SER A 87 -17.56 -21.43 -4.77
C SER A 87 -17.22 -19.96 -4.58
N PHE A 88 -17.12 -19.23 -5.68
CA PHE A 88 -16.91 -17.79 -5.70
C PHE A 88 -18.02 -17.08 -6.48
N THR A 89 -18.20 -15.80 -6.21
CA THR A 89 -19.19 -14.96 -6.89
C THR A 89 -18.50 -14.09 -7.94
N VAL A 90 -19.12 -13.95 -9.10
CA VAL A 90 -18.81 -12.91 -10.08
C VAL A 90 -19.95 -11.89 -10.03
N GLY A 91 -19.63 -10.61 -9.92
CA GLY A 91 -20.65 -9.56 -9.83
C GLY A 91 -20.06 -8.15 -9.96
N ASP A 92 -20.93 -7.19 -10.25
CA ASP A 92 -20.52 -5.79 -10.33
C ASP A 92 -20.05 -5.31 -8.94
N ASP A 93 -18.94 -4.59 -8.92
CA ASP A 93 -18.34 -4.07 -7.69
C ASP A 93 -18.16 -5.15 -6.60
N GLN A 94 -17.86 -6.39 -6.97
CA GLN A 94 -17.91 -7.53 -6.05
C GLN A 94 -16.95 -7.37 -4.87
N VAL A 95 -15.68 -7.05 -5.12
CA VAL A 95 -14.68 -6.88 -4.07
C VAL A 95 -14.97 -5.63 -3.24
N GLN A 96 -15.30 -4.53 -3.91
CA GLN A 96 -15.66 -3.26 -3.28
C GLN A 96 -16.81 -3.43 -2.28
N ARG A 97 -17.88 -4.09 -2.70
CA ARG A 97 -19.07 -4.35 -1.86
C ARG A 97 -18.77 -5.24 -0.65
N GLN A 98 -17.82 -6.14 -0.80
CA GLN A 98 -17.42 -7.06 0.28
C GLN A 98 -16.48 -6.43 1.30
N THR A 99 -15.76 -5.35 0.94
CA THR A 99 -14.62 -4.87 1.75
C THR A 99 -14.74 -3.43 2.24
N MET A 100 -15.20 -2.48 1.43
CA MET A 100 -15.05 -1.06 1.76
C MET A 100 -15.71 -0.64 3.07
N SER A 101 -16.89 -1.20 3.40
CA SER A 101 -17.54 -0.89 4.67
C SER A 101 -16.78 -1.42 5.89
N ASP A 102 -16.16 -2.61 5.76
CA ASP A 102 -15.41 -3.21 6.86
C ASP A 102 -14.06 -2.53 7.05
N VAL A 103 -13.40 -2.14 5.94
CA VAL A 103 -12.18 -1.33 5.97
C VAL A 103 -12.42 0.01 6.67
N LEU A 104 -13.53 0.69 6.37
CA LEU A 104 -13.90 1.93 7.07
C LEU A 104 -14.24 1.68 8.54
N ALA A 105 -14.87 0.56 8.86
CA ALA A 105 -15.12 0.18 10.26
C ALA A 105 -13.82 -0.10 11.02
N TYR A 106 -12.83 -0.72 10.36
CA TYR A 106 -11.48 -0.91 10.91
C TYR A 106 -10.82 0.43 11.25
N PHE A 107 -10.76 1.39 10.32
CA PHE A 107 -10.19 2.70 10.62
C PHE A 107 -10.91 3.40 11.76
N LYS A 108 -12.24 3.31 11.79
CA LYS A 108 -13.03 3.88 12.89
C LYS A 108 -12.71 3.22 14.24
N ALA A 109 -12.43 1.93 14.25
CA ALA A 109 -12.01 1.21 15.46
C ALA A 109 -10.56 1.52 15.86
N MET A 110 -9.69 1.86 14.89
CA MET A 110 -8.31 2.28 15.14
C MET A 110 -8.17 3.76 15.57
N ARG A 111 -9.25 4.53 15.62
CA ARG A 111 -9.21 5.90 16.12
C ARG A 111 -8.66 5.96 17.55
N SER A 112 -7.69 6.81 17.77
CA SER A 112 -7.24 7.15 19.13
C SER A 112 -8.45 7.62 19.96
N SER A 113 -8.66 7.04 21.11
CA SER A 113 -9.81 7.29 21.96
C SER A 113 -9.52 7.09 23.45
N GLY A 114 -10.49 7.38 24.31
CA GLY A 114 -10.41 7.08 25.75
C GLY A 114 -9.23 7.76 26.46
N GLU A 115 -8.45 6.98 27.20
CA GLU A 115 -7.31 7.48 27.99
C GLU A 115 -6.12 7.88 27.11
N ILE A 116 -5.89 7.17 26.03
CA ILE A 116 -4.85 7.49 25.04
C ILE A 116 -5.12 8.89 24.46
N ASP A 117 -6.32 9.12 23.96
CA ASP A 117 -6.68 10.43 23.40
C ASP A 117 -6.60 11.57 24.43
N ARG A 118 -7.04 11.30 25.68
CA ARG A 118 -6.90 12.30 26.76
C ARG A 118 -5.46 12.62 27.08
N LYS A 119 -4.57 11.62 27.09
CA LYS A 119 -3.13 11.82 27.31
C LYS A 119 -2.50 12.64 26.18
N ASP A 120 -2.84 12.31 24.94
CA ASP A 120 -2.27 12.92 23.74
C ASP A 120 -2.72 14.38 23.54
N ARG A 121 -3.76 14.86 24.22
CA ARG A 121 -4.14 16.30 24.22
C ARG A 121 -3.05 17.22 24.76
N ARG A 122 -2.09 16.70 25.52
CA ARG A 122 -0.92 17.39 26.04
C ARG A 122 0.30 16.47 25.96
N ALA A 123 0.62 16.05 24.73
CA ALA A 123 1.77 15.21 24.47
C ALA A 123 3.06 16.00 24.70
N ALA A 124 3.91 15.53 25.61
CA ALA A 124 5.22 16.11 25.87
C ALA A 124 6.22 15.69 24.78
N PHE A 125 7.32 16.42 24.64
CA PHE A 125 8.38 16.12 23.71
C PHE A 125 9.52 15.37 24.40
N TRP A 126 10.03 14.34 23.74
CA TRP A 126 11.21 13.62 24.23
C TRP A 126 12.43 14.54 24.27
N GLY A 127 13.13 14.57 25.42
CA GLY A 127 14.31 15.40 25.60
C GLY A 127 14.02 16.89 25.84
N ASP A 128 12.77 17.31 26.02
CA ASP A 128 12.42 18.69 26.35
C ASP A 128 12.21 18.87 27.86
N ASP A 129 13.14 19.53 28.51
CA ASP A 129 13.05 19.90 29.94
C ASP A 129 12.21 21.18 30.17
N GLY A 130 11.82 21.88 29.10
CA GLY A 130 11.05 23.12 29.17
C GLY A 130 9.57 22.91 29.42
N GLY A 131 9.09 21.67 29.35
CA GLY A 131 7.68 21.31 29.59
C GLY A 131 6.72 21.68 28.44
N ALA A 132 7.23 21.88 27.23
CA ALA A 132 6.41 22.10 26.05
C ALA A 132 5.50 20.91 25.77
N THR A 133 4.30 21.19 25.28
CA THR A 133 3.34 20.14 24.89
C THR A 133 2.64 20.51 23.59
N VAL A 134 2.13 19.50 22.88
CA VAL A 134 1.29 19.67 21.70
C VAL A 134 -0.03 18.92 21.88
N ASP A 135 -1.12 19.48 21.32
CA ASP A 135 -2.38 18.75 21.20
C ASP A 135 -2.28 17.77 20.02
N ALA A 136 -2.21 16.51 20.35
CA ALA A 136 -2.12 15.43 19.37
C ALA A 136 -3.28 14.44 19.51
N ARG A 137 -4.45 14.91 19.95
CA ARG A 137 -5.69 14.11 19.97
C ARG A 137 -6.13 13.73 18.57
N GLY A 138 -6.88 12.65 18.46
CA GLY A 138 -7.32 12.09 17.18
C GLY A 138 -6.24 11.26 16.50
N GLY A 139 -6.38 11.06 15.20
CA GLY A 139 -5.53 10.15 14.44
C GLY A 139 -5.82 8.68 14.73
N TRP A 140 -5.19 7.81 13.98
CA TRP A 140 -5.31 6.36 14.13
C TRP A 140 -4.10 5.79 14.84
N LEU A 141 -4.33 4.76 15.65
CA LEU A 141 -3.27 3.93 16.23
C LEU A 141 -2.55 3.19 15.11
N ASP A 142 -1.27 2.92 15.30
CA ASP A 142 -0.37 2.42 14.25
C ASP A 142 -0.75 1.03 13.73
N ALA A 143 -0.81 0.07 14.65
CA ALA A 143 -0.99 -1.33 14.30
C ALA A 143 -1.75 -2.10 15.39
N SER A 144 -2.17 -3.33 15.10
CA SER A 144 -2.60 -4.23 16.15
C SER A 144 -1.41 -4.52 17.08
N GLY A 145 -1.60 -4.25 18.37
CA GLY A 145 -0.52 -4.37 19.36
C GLY A 145 0.35 -3.11 19.54
N ASP A 146 0.23 -2.11 18.69
CA ASP A 146 0.93 -0.83 18.83
C ASP A 146 -0.04 0.35 18.91
N THR A 147 -0.06 1.03 20.05
CA THR A 147 -0.90 2.21 20.30
C THR A 147 -0.23 3.53 19.90
N SER A 148 0.92 3.51 19.30
CA SER A 148 1.63 4.68 18.78
C SER A 148 0.84 5.34 17.65
N LYS A 149 1.24 6.54 17.28
CA LYS A 149 0.71 7.28 16.13
C LYS A 149 1.86 7.88 15.34
N PHE A 150 1.94 7.60 14.04
CA PHE A 150 3.05 8.06 13.22
C PHE A 150 2.58 8.76 11.95
N LEU A 151 3.31 9.81 11.56
CA LEU A 151 3.31 10.27 10.17
C LEU A 151 4.19 9.33 9.34
N SER A 152 5.35 8.94 9.89
CA SER A 152 6.25 7.91 9.37
C SER A 152 7.03 7.30 10.54
N HIS A 153 7.24 5.99 10.51
CA HIS A 153 7.82 5.23 11.62
C HIS A 153 9.36 5.13 11.52
N LEU A 154 9.88 4.75 10.34
CA LEU A 154 11.30 4.45 10.14
C LEU A 154 12.10 5.68 9.71
N THR A 155 11.96 6.79 10.43
CA THR A 155 12.53 8.09 10.05
C THR A 155 14.06 8.15 10.08
N TYR A 156 14.71 7.15 10.66
CA TYR A 156 16.17 6.99 10.63
C TYR A 156 16.69 6.32 9.32
N THR A 157 15.81 5.80 8.50
CA THR A 157 16.14 5.19 7.22
C THR A 157 16.25 6.23 6.11
N ARG A 158 16.89 5.86 4.98
CA ARG A 158 16.95 6.72 3.79
C ARG A 158 15.70 6.55 2.94
N THR A 159 15.42 5.31 2.52
CA THR A 159 14.40 4.99 1.50
C THR A 159 13.31 4.03 1.99
N MET A 160 13.33 3.65 3.26
CA MET A 160 12.35 2.72 3.84
C MET A 160 11.39 3.41 4.81
N SER A 161 11.34 4.76 4.85
CA SER A 161 10.40 5.50 5.69
C SER A 161 8.96 5.37 5.17
N PRO A 162 8.07 4.60 5.83
CA PRO A 162 6.72 4.37 5.36
C PRO A 162 5.82 5.56 5.67
N GLN A 163 5.00 5.98 4.72
CA GLN A 163 3.95 6.97 4.97
C GLN A 163 2.76 6.28 5.67
N GLN A 164 2.22 6.90 6.73
CA GLN A 164 1.18 6.26 7.56
C GLN A 164 -0.10 7.11 7.66
N ILE A 165 -0.33 7.81 8.78
CA ILE A 165 -1.58 8.60 8.96
C ILE A 165 -1.85 9.54 7.78
N PRO A 166 -0.90 10.36 7.30
CA PRO A 166 -1.17 11.25 6.19
C PRO A 166 -1.47 10.50 4.88
N LEU A 167 -0.80 9.37 4.64
CA LEU A 167 -1.13 8.50 3.51
C LEU A 167 -2.58 8.01 3.59
N CYS A 168 -3.00 7.50 4.74
CA CYS A 168 -4.36 6.96 4.92
C CYS A 168 -5.42 8.05 4.69
N ALA A 169 -5.21 9.27 5.22
CA ALA A 169 -6.10 10.40 5.00
C ALA A 169 -6.18 10.79 3.52
N TRP A 170 -5.04 10.93 2.85
CA TRP A 170 -4.97 11.21 1.41
C TRP A 170 -5.62 10.09 0.59
N ALA A 171 -5.31 8.83 0.86
CA ALA A 171 -5.84 7.67 0.14
C ALA A 171 -7.37 7.57 0.24
N MET A 172 -7.96 7.90 1.41
CA MET A 172 -9.41 7.92 1.58
C MET A 172 -10.10 8.99 0.72
N MET A 173 -9.50 10.17 0.58
CA MET A 173 -10.04 11.21 -0.29
C MET A 173 -9.92 10.85 -1.77
N VAL A 174 -8.81 10.26 -2.18
CA VAL A 174 -8.64 9.74 -3.55
C VAL A 174 -9.61 8.58 -3.81
N ALA A 175 -9.78 7.68 -2.84
CA ALA A 175 -10.72 6.58 -2.93
C ALA A 175 -12.18 7.07 -3.02
N ARG A 176 -12.55 8.14 -2.29
CA ARG A 176 -13.86 8.78 -2.41
C ARG A 176 -14.12 9.23 -3.85
N ASP A 177 -13.21 9.99 -4.43
CA ASP A 177 -13.35 10.51 -5.81
C ASP A 177 -13.42 9.35 -6.83
N ALA A 178 -12.62 8.31 -6.62
CA ALA A 178 -12.64 7.11 -7.45
C ALA A 178 -13.99 6.38 -7.37
N VAL A 179 -14.54 6.21 -6.16
CA VAL A 179 -15.83 5.55 -5.96
C VAL A 179 -16.98 6.38 -6.54
N GLU A 180 -16.97 7.70 -6.37
CA GLU A 180 -17.99 8.59 -6.95
C GLU A 180 -18.01 8.52 -8.47
N SER A 181 -16.85 8.48 -9.11
CA SER A 181 -16.74 8.46 -10.56
C SER A 181 -16.96 7.07 -11.19
N ARG A 182 -16.54 5.99 -10.52
CA ARG A 182 -16.49 4.64 -11.08
C ARG A 182 -17.55 3.68 -10.54
N HIS A 183 -17.93 3.85 -9.28
CA HIS A 183 -18.85 2.98 -8.56
C HIS A 183 -20.03 3.77 -7.95
N PRO A 184 -20.82 4.51 -8.78
CA PRO A 184 -21.82 5.47 -8.29
C PRO A 184 -22.92 4.85 -7.42
N ARG A 185 -23.16 3.55 -7.56
CA ARG A 185 -24.09 2.84 -6.66
C ARG A 185 -23.53 2.69 -5.26
N MET A 186 -22.24 2.44 -5.16
CA MET A 186 -21.52 2.34 -3.88
C MET A 186 -21.28 3.69 -3.24
N ALA A 187 -21.01 4.73 -4.03
CA ALA A 187 -20.79 6.07 -3.53
C ALA A 187 -21.88 6.52 -2.55
N ARG A 188 -23.14 6.16 -2.82
CA ARG A 188 -24.29 6.48 -1.93
C ARG A 188 -24.14 5.96 -0.49
N SER A 189 -23.37 4.90 -0.29
CA SER A 189 -23.20 4.25 1.02
C SER A 189 -21.83 4.51 1.66
N VAL A 190 -20.80 4.83 0.87
CA VAL A 190 -19.43 4.92 1.39
C VAL A 190 -18.76 6.29 1.22
N ALA A 191 -19.18 7.13 0.26
CA ALA A 191 -18.46 8.37 -0.06
C ALA A 191 -18.45 9.35 1.14
N ALA A 192 -19.59 9.56 1.81
CA ALA A 192 -19.64 10.39 3.01
C ALA A 192 -18.78 9.82 4.15
N ARG A 193 -18.78 8.50 4.32
CA ARG A 193 -17.97 7.84 5.36
C ARG A 193 -16.48 7.94 5.07
N LEU A 194 -16.07 7.84 3.80
CA LEU A 194 -14.69 8.07 3.35
C LEU A 194 -14.24 9.49 3.66
N ARG A 195 -15.09 10.47 3.33
CA ARG A 195 -14.85 11.88 3.65
C ARG A 195 -14.70 12.11 5.15
N ASP A 196 -15.65 11.64 5.95
CA ASP A 196 -15.67 11.86 7.40
C ASP A 196 -14.45 11.22 8.09
N GLU A 197 -14.02 10.03 7.60
CA GLU A 197 -12.85 9.37 8.13
C GLU A 197 -11.55 10.07 7.68
N ALA A 198 -11.48 10.54 6.44
CA ALA A 198 -10.34 11.32 5.94
C ALA A 198 -10.19 12.65 6.69
N LEU A 199 -11.29 13.37 6.95
CA LEU A 199 -11.28 14.61 7.73
C LEU A 199 -10.83 14.38 9.17
N PHE A 200 -11.20 13.25 9.79
CA PHE A 200 -10.68 12.88 11.11
C PHE A 200 -9.14 12.77 11.12
N GLY A 201 -8.56 12.21 10.05
CA GLY A 201 -7.10 12.17 9.86
C GLY A 201 -6.52 13.57 9.61
N ALA A 202 -7.15 14.38 8.77
CA ALA A 202 -6.73 15.75 8.48
C ALA A 202 -6.74 16.63 9.74
N ASP A 203 -7.76 16.50 10.58
CA ASP A 203 -7.86 17.19 11.87
C ASP A 203 -6.71 16.86 12.82
N PHE A 204 -6.27 15.59 12.83
CA PHE A 204 -5.07 15.21 13.57
C PHE A 204 -3.83 15.91 13.02
N LEU A 205 -3.64 15.96 11.70
CA LEU A 205 -2.51 16.63 11.06
C LEU A 205 -2.48 18.13 11.39
N MET A 206 -3.64 18.79 11.44
CA MET A 206 -3.77 20.20 11.85
C MET A 206 -3.27 20.45 13.26
N ARG A 207 -3.53 19.54 14.18
CA ARG A 207 -3.10 19.65 15.58
C ARG A 207 -1.64 19.24 15.76
N PHE A 208 -1.19 18.25 15.00
CA PHE A 208 0.13 17.65 15.17
C PHE A 208 1.21 18.35 14.32
N ARG A 209 1.18 19.68 14.34
CA ARG A 209 2.16 20.55 13.68
C ARG A 209 2.65 21.68 14.60
N SER A 210 3.79 22.22 14.25
CA SER A 210 4.38 23.40 14.90
C SER A 210 3.82 24.69 14.29
N GLU A 211 3.72 25.75 15.09
CA GLU A 211 3.47 27.11 14.60
C GLU A 211 4.54 27.61 13.61
N LYS A 212 5.68 26.92 13.53
CA LYS A 212 6.76 27.22 12.56
C LYS A 212 6.54 26.57 11.19
N GLY A 213 5.45 25.82 11.01
CA GLY A 213 5.06 25.21 9.73
C GLY A 213 5.51 23.76 9.52
N TYR A 214 6.31 23.14 10.38
CA TYR A 214 6.65 21.72 10.24
C TYR A 214 5.70 20.83 11.02
N PHE A 215 5.56 19.57 10.57
CA PHE A 215 4.83 18.51 11.27
C PHE A 215 5.77 17.72 12.20
N TYR A 216 5.18 17.05 13.20
CA TYR A 216 5.92 16.12 14.05
C TYR A 216 5.85 14.71 13.48
N THR A 217 6.84 13.86 13.74
CA THR A 217 6.95 12.51 13.16
C THR A 217 6.02 11.51 13.81
N GLY A 218 5.85 11.54 15.13
CA GLY A 218 4.98 10.58 15.80
C GLY A 218 4.93 10.73 17.32
N ILE A 219 4.03 9.95 17.90
CA ILE A 219 3.92 9.69 19.34
C ILE A 219 4.24 8.22 19.56
N PHE A 220 5.17 7.95 20.44
CA PHE A 220 5.67 6.61 20.69
C PHE A 220 5.84 6.36 22.20
N ASP A 221 5.36 5.20 22.65
CA ASP A 221 5.45 4.76 24.05
C ASP A 221 6.54 3.70 24.28
N ALA A 222 7.43 3.48 23.30
CA ALA A 222 8.45 2.45 23.29
C ALA A 222 7.87 1.02 23.47
N LEU A 223 6.68 0.79 22.92
CA LEU A 223 5.92 -0.47 22.99
C LEU A 223 5.59 -0.94 24.41
N THR A 224 5.70 -0.05 25.39
CA THR A 224 5.37 -0.33 26.81
C THR A 224 3.88 -0.34 27.09
N LYS A 225 3.09 0.29 26.19
CA LYS A 225 1.64 0.52 26.34
C LYS A 225 1.27 1.34 27.58
N ARG A 226 2.25 2.02 28.20
CA ARG A 226 2.05 2.87 29.38
C ARG A 226 1.81 4.31 28.94
N LEU A 227 0.75 4.92 29.45
CA LEU A 227 0.35 6.29 29.10
C LEU A 227 1.41 7.34 29.42
N GLU A 228 2.13 7.17 30.54
CA GLU A 228 3.19 8.08 30.97
C GLU A 228 4.39 8.06 30.03
N GLU A 229 4.60 6.96 29.29
CA GLU A 229 5.69 6.81 28.32
C GLU A 229 5.41 7.43 26.95
N ARG A 230 4.17 7.82 26.70
CA ARG A 230 3.75 8.42 25.41
C ARG A 230 4.29 9.82 25.26
N VAL A 231 5.16 10.02 24.28
CA VAL A 231 5.83 11.29 23.99
C VAL A 231 5.96 11.51 22.48
N VAL A 232 6.06 12.76 22.07
CA VAL A 232 6.44 13.13 20.71
C VAL A 232 7.91 12.81 20.50
N THR A 233 8.22 11.95 19.54
CA THR A 233 9.59 11.48 19.27
C THR A 233 9.70 10.89 17.86
N ALA A 234 10.92 10.72 17.37
CA ALA A 234 11.25 9.83 16.25
C ALA A 234 12.01 8.62 16.79
N PRO A 235 11.46 7.40 16.65
CA PRO A 235 12.12 6.20 17.17
C PRO A 235 13.29 5.76 16.29
N LEU A 236 14.29 5.17 16.93
CA LEU A 236 15.35 4.35 16.32
C LEU A 236 15.05 2.87 16.58
N PRO A 237 15.84 1.93 15.98
CA PRO A 237 15.77 0.52 16.33
C PRO A 237 15.81 0.29 17.85
N GLU A 238 15.28 -0.85 18.30
CA GLU A 238 15.23 -1.24 19.72
C GLU A 238 14.46 -0.26 20.61
N CYS A 239 13.43 0.41 20.04
CA CYS A 239 12.55 1.34 20.76
C CYS A 239 13.26 2.56 21.36
N VAL A 240 14.44 2.92 20.86
CA VAL A 240 15.18 4.12 21.32
C VAL A 240 14.47 5.37 20.82
N ARG A 241 14.18 6.30 21.73
CA ARG A 241 13.54 7.58 21.42
C ARG A 241 14.59 8.66 21.11
N THR A 242 14.25 9.58 20.20
CA THR A 242 15.10 10.73 19.86
C THR A 242 14.31 12.03 19.84
N ASP A 243 15.04 13.16 19.90
CA ASP A 243 14.51 14.53 19.75
C ASP A 243 14.39 14.97 18.27
N ARG A 244 14.63 14.06 17.30
CA ARG A 244 14.54 14.33 15.86
C ARG A 244 13.11 14.22 15.31
N TYR A 245 12.16 14.75 16.04
CA TYR A 245 10.72 14.60 15.75
C TYR A 245 10.17 15.61 14.71
N ARG A 246 11.02 16.31 13.96
CA ARG A 246 10.58 17.19 12.86
C ARG A 246 10.50 16.39 11.58
N ALA A 247 9.30 16.35 10.98
CA ALA A 247 9.07 15.59 9.78
C ALA A 247 9.56 16.34 8.53
N GLY A 248 10.52 15.76 7.80
CA GLY A 248 10.83 16.13 6.43
C GLY A 248 9.78 15.60 5.44
N TYR A 249 9.98 15.86 4.14
CA TYR A 249 9.08 15.35 3.10
C TYR A 249 8.87 13.85 3.23
N ARG A 250 9.95 13.06 3.27
CA ARG A 250 9.91 11.58 3.37
C ARG A 250 9.46 11.07 4.73
N HIS A 251 9.42 11.90 5.73
CA HIS A 251 9.03 11.53 7.09
C HIS A 251 7.55 11.82 7.40
N GLY A 252 6.72 11.88 6.37
CA GLY A 252 5.29 12.14 6.47
C GLY A 252 4.87 13.58 6.20
N GLY A 253 5.82 14.54 6.18
CA GLY A 253 5.49 15.95 5.95
C GLY A 253 4.90 16.21 4.56
N GLY A 254 5.43 15.55 3.51
CA GLY A 254 4.92 15.69 2.14
C GLY A 254 3.49 15.20 2.00
N LEU A 255 3.20 14.01 2.50
CA LEU A 255 1.85 13.46 2.47
C LEU A 255 0.88 14.20 3.41
N ALA A 256 1.36 14.79 4.52
CA ALA A 256 0.54 15.65 5.38
C ALA A 256 0.08 16.89 4.62
N ILE A 257 0.98 17.55 3.89
CA ILE A 257 0.66 18.68 3.02
C ILE A 257 -0.35 18.26 1.95
N ALA A 258 -0.10 17.14 1.27
CA ALA A 258 -1.00 16.62 0.23
C ALA A 258 -2.41 16.31 0.78
N ALA A 259 -2.49 15.69 1.95
CA ALA A 259 -3.76 15.38 2.61
C ALA A 259 -4.52 16.65 3.01
N LEU A 260 -3.84 17.65 3.58
CA LEU A 260 -4.48 18.92 3.98
C LEU A 260 -4.93 19.74 2.76
N ALA A 261 -4.10 19.83 1.71
CA ALA A 261 -4.50 20.49 0.47
C ALA A 261 -5.75 19.86 -0.15
N ARG A 262 -5.83 18.52 -0.11
CA ARG A 262 -6.98 17.78 -0.60
C ARG A 262 -8.20 17.92 0.30
N ALA A 263 -8.03 17.97 1.64
CA ALA A 263 -9.12 18.23 2.59
C ALA A 263 -9.73 19.62 2.37
N ALA A 264 -8.91 20.62 2.05
CA ALA A 264 -9.39 21.96 1.71
C ALA A 264 -10.26 22.01 0.43
N ALA A 265 -10.13 21.04 -0.46
CA ALA A 265 -10.93 20.92 -1.68
C ALA A 265 -12.24 20.11 -1.50
N LEU A 266 -12.48 19.54 -0.32
CA LEU A 266 -13.72 18.81 -0.03
C LEU A 266 -14.92 19.78 0.14
N ASP A 267 -16.14 19.26 -0.07
CA ASP A 267 -17.37 20.03 0.08
C ASP A 267 -17.78 20.24 1.54
N ASP A 268 -17.08 19.59 2.49
CA ASP A 268 -17.41 19.57 3.92
C ASP A 268 -16.14 19.81 4.75
N GLU A 269 -16.30 20.14 6.01
CA GLU A 269 -15.25 20.51 6.95
C GLU A 269 -15.20 19.52 8.12
N GLY A 270 -13.99 19.37 8.71
CA GLY A 270 -13.81 18.67 9.98
C GLY A 270 -13.91 19.61 11.17
N ASP A 271 -12.99 19.50 12.12
CA ASP A 271 -12.85 20.45 13.24
C ASP A 271 -12.23 21.80 12.80
N PHE A 272 -11.67 21.86 11.60
CA PHE A 272 -11.05 23.05 11.01
C PHE A 272 -11.72 23.38 9.67
N SER A 273 -11.71 24.67 9.32
CA SER A 273 -12.25 25.15 8.07
C SER A 273 -11.35 24.78 6.87
N ARG A 274 -11.90 24.84 5.67
CA ARG A 274 -11.18 24.59 4.42
C ARG A 274 -10.00 25.56 4.24
N GLU A 275 -10.19 26.82 4.62
CA GLU A 275 -9.15 27.85 4.60
C GLU A 275 -8.00 27.53 5.57
N GLU A 276 -8.31 27.01 6.76
CA GLU A 276 -7.31 26.60 7.75
C GLU A 276 -6.50 25.40 7.24
N TYR A 277 -7.14 24.38 6.65
CA TYR A 277 -6.43 23.26 6.01
C TYR A 277 -5.49 23.74 4.91
N LEU A 278 -5.98 24.63 4.02
CA LEU A 278 -5.17 25.14 2.92
C LEU A 278 -3.99 25.99 3.43
N SER A 279 -4.22 26.88 4.39
CA SER A 279 -3.15 27.69 5.00
C SER A 279 -2.07 26.82 5.61
N ALA A 280 -2.47 25.80 6.38
CA ALA A 280 -1.52 24.87 6.99
C ALA A 280 -0.72 24.07 5.95
N ALA A 281 -1.34 23.66 4.85
CA ALA A 281 -0.68 22.98 3.74
C ALA A 281 0.36 23.89 3.05
N VAL A 282 0.00 25.13 2.77
CA VAL A 282 0.88 26.14 2.14
C VAL A 282 2.05 26.47 3.05
N GLU A 283 1.79 26.75 4.33
CA GLU A 283 2.84 27.01 5.32
C GLU A 283 3.84 25.85 5.44
N GLY A 284 3.29 24.61 5.54
CA GLY A 284 4.09 23.39 5.61
C GLY A 284 4.94 23.20 4.36
N PHE A 285 4.38 23.46 3.18
CA PHE A 285 5.10 23.35 1.91
C PHE A 285 6.27 24.34 1.82
N HIS A 286 6.03 25.62 2.09
CA HIS A 286 7.09 26.63 2.08
C HIS A 286 8.16 26.35 3.11
N HIS A 287 7.77 25.86 4.28
CA HIS A 287 8.71 25.47 5.32
C HIS A 287 9.62 24.32 4.86
N LEU A 288 9.06 23.26 4.27
CA LEU A 288 9.86 22.12 3.82
C LEU A 288 10.70 22.44 2.57
N GLU A 289 10.23 23.25 1.62
CA GLU A 289 11.07 23.71 0.50
C GLU A 289 12.35 24.46 1.00
N ALA A 290 12.26 25.14 2.14
CA ALA A 290 13.40 25.87 2.72
C ALA A 290 14.27 25.00 3.67
N HIS A 291 13.71 24.02 4.36
CA HIS A 291 14.34 23.39 5.52
C HIS A 291 14.42 21.88 5.48
N ASN A 292 13.86 21.17 4.46
CA ASN A 292 13.76 19.71 4.44
C ASN A 292 15.09 19.02 4.78
N HIS A 293 16.19 19.43 4.14
CA HIS A 293 17.51 18.83 4.35
C HIS A 293 18.01 18.87 5.81
N GLN A 294 17.50 19.79 6.62
CA GLN A 294 17.87 19.90 8.05
C GLN A 294 17.20 18.84 8.92
N TYR A 295 16.13 18.23 8.42
CA TYR A 295 15.35 17.21 9.13
C TYR A 295 15.76 15.78 8.75
N LEU A 296 16.49 15.65 7.65
CA LEU A 296 16.99 14.36 7.18
C LEU A 296 18.25 13.97 7.96
N HIS A 297 18.30 12.71 8.41
CA HIS A 297 19.44 12.24 9.21
C HIS A 297 20.77 12.23 8.43
N ASP A 298 20.69 12.07 7.10
CA ASP A 298 21.82 12.10 6.16
C ASP A 298 21.99 13.45 5.43
N GLY A 299 21.08 14.40 5.65
CA GLY A 299 21.10 15.72 5.04
C GLY A 299 20.87 15.74 3.52
N ALA A 300 20.58 14.59 2.90
CA ALA A 300 20.44 14.43 1.45
C ALA A 300 19.02 13.97 1.06
N GLU A 301 18.41 14.66 0.13
CA GLU A 301 17.12 14.25 -0.45
C GLU A 301 17.30 13.02 -1.35
N ASN A 302 16.29 12.17 -1.36
CA ASN A 302 16.22 10.96 -2.19
C ASN A 302 14.85 10.86 -2.89
N ILE A 303 14.57 9.72 -3.53
CA ILE A 303 13.33 9.51 -4.28
C ILE A 303 12.09 9.68 -3.40
N VAL A 304 12.14 9.33 -2.11
CA VAL A 304 10.98 9.46 -1.20
C VAL A 304 10.66 10.93 -0.96
N ASP A 305 11.67 11.78 -0.83
CA ASP A 305 11.47 13.23 -0.78
C ASP A 305 10.88 13.76 -2.09
N ASP A 306 11.41 13.30 -3.24
CA ASP A 306 10.97 13.79 -4.55
C ASP A 306 9.50 13.47 -4.83
N TYR A 307 9.03 12.22 -4.66
CA TYR A 307 7.63 11.91 -4.92
C TYR A 307 6.69 12.48 -3.85
N SER A 308 7.13 12.57 -2.60
CA SER A 308 6.31 13.15 -1.53
C SER A 308 6.14 14.66 -1.72
N ALA A 309 7.22 15.38 -2.08
CA ALA A 309 7.17 16.80 -2.39
C ALA A 309 6.39 17.08 -3.69
N LEU A 310 6.54 16.20 -4.71
CA LEU A 310 5.78 16.29 -5.96
C LEU A 310 4.28 16.17 -5.69
N LEU A 311 3.88 15.18 -4.91
CA LEU A 311 2.47 14.97 -4.59
C LEU A 311 1.91 16.14 -3.77
N ALA A 312 2.68 16.64 -2.78
CA ALA A 312 2.32 17.83 -2.02
C ALA A 312 2.07 19.04 -2.93
N ALA A 313 3.02 19.35 -3.81
CA ALA A 313 2.90 20.48 -4.73
C ALA A 313 1.75 20.29 -5.75
N ALA A 314 1.54 19.08 -6.25
CA ALA A 314 0.45 18.79 -7.19
C ALA A 314 -0.93 18.93 -6.52
N GLU A 315 -1.11 18.49 -5.28
CA GLU A 315 -2.38 18.68 -4.56
C GLU A 315 -2.62 20.15 -4.21
N LEU A 316 -1.56 20.94 -3.92
CA LEU A 316 -1.68 22.38 -3.73
C LEU A 316 -2.10 23.09 -5.02
N VAL A 317 -1.52 22.73 -6.17
CA VAL A 317 -1.98 23.25 -7.48
C VAL A 317 -3.45 22.92 -7.71
N ALA A 318 -3.86 21.68 -7.42
CA ALA A 318 -5.26 21.26 -7.54
C ALA A 318 -6.19 22.05 -6.61
N ALA A 319 -5.69 22.48 -5.45
CA ALA A 319 -6.43 23.32 -4.50
C ALA A 319 -6.40 24.82 -4.86
N GLY A 320 -5.81 25.21 -6.01
CA GLY A 320 -5.78 26.58 -6.53
C GLY A 320 -4.55 27.40 -6.11
N VAL A 321 -3.51 26.77 -5.53
CA VAL A 321 -2.26 27.45 -5.15
C VAL A 321 -1.29 27.40 -6.33
N GLU A 322 -1.53 28.26 -7.32
CA GLU A 322 -0.78 28.27 -8.61
C GLU A 322 0.74 28.52 -8.44
N GLU A 323 1.14 29.22 -7.40
CA GLU A 323 2.56 29.52 -7.12
C GLU A 323 3.38 28.25 -6.87
N THR A 324 2.78 27.13 -6.47
CA THR A 324 3.46 25.85 -6.27
C THR A 324 3.70 25.06 -7.57
N ALA A 325 3.14 25.51 -8.71
CA ALA A 325 3.28 24.84 -10.00
C ALA A 325 4.75 24.70 -10.45
N GLN A 326 5.57 25.74 -10.23
CA GLN A 326 6.99 25.67 -10.56
C GLN A 326 7.74 24.66 -9.71
N ALA A 327 7.41 24.54 -8.42
CA ALA A 327 7.98 23.53 -7.54
C ALA A 327 7.54 22.13 -7.96
N ALA A 328 6.24 21.93 -8.27
CA ALA A 328 5.74 20.67 -8.82
C ALA A 328 6.52 20.25 -10.07
N HIS A 329 6.77 21.20 -10.99
CA HIS A 329 7.53 20.91 -12.20
C HIS A 329 8.99 20.51 -11.89
N ARG A 330 9.69 21.22 -10.99
CA ARG A 330 11.05 20.84 -10.57
C ARG A 330 11.09 19.45 -9.96
N ARG A 331 10.16 19.12 -9.05
CA ARG A 331 10.08 17.81 -8.39
C ARG A 331 9.72 16.70 -9.39
N ALA A 332 8.85 16.97 -10.37
CA ALA A 332 8.55 16.04 -11.45
C ALA A 332 9.79 15.74 -12.29
N LEU A 333 10.56 16.77 -12.70
CA LEU A 333 11.81 16.58 -13.44
C LEU A 333 12.84 15.78 -12.64
N SER A 334 12.96 16.02 -11.32
CA SER A 334 13.82 15.23 -10.45
C SER A 334 13.41 13.75 -10.46
N LEU A 335 12.12 13.46 -10.25
CA LEU A 335 11.61 12.10 -10.24
C LEU A 335 11.73 11.40 -11.59
N ILE A 336 11.47 12.10 -12.70
CA ILE A 336 11.69 11.62 -14.08
C ILE A 336 13.17 11.26 -14.28
N GLY A 337 14.09 12.12 -13.83
CA GLY A 337 15.53 11.91 -13.93
C GLY A 337 16.04 10.71 -13.13
N ARG A 338 15.29 10.24 -12.14
CA ARG A 338 15.60 9.01 -11.38
C ARG A 338 15.24 7.74 -12.12
N TYR A 339 14.45 7.80 -13.19
CA TYR A 339 14.08 6.59 -13.92
C TYR A 339 15.20 6.18 -14.87
N THR A 340 15.80 5.01 -14.63
CA THR A 340 16.85 4.47 -15.47
C THR A 340 16.29 3.50 -16.50
N THR A 341 16.78 3.62 -17.74
CA THR A 341 16.49 2.67 -18.81
C THR A 341 17.69 1.75 -19.01
N SER A 342 17.49 0.45 -18.81
CA SER A 342 18.53 -0.54 -19.13
C SER A 342 18.50 -0.87 -20.61
N ARG A 343 19.69 -1.08 -21.22
CA ARG A 343 19.80 -1.63 -22.60
C ARG A 343 19.47 -3.12 -22.65
N ASN A 344 19.56 -3.80 -21.50
CA ASN A 344 19.52 -5.26 -21.40
C ASN A 344 18.41 -5.76 -20.46
N GLY A 345 17.35 -4.99 -20.22
CA GLY A 345 16.24 -5.41 -19.37
C GLY A 345 15.37 -4.25 -18.92
N PRO A 346 14.35 -4.53 -18.09
CA PRO A 346 13.43 -3.53 -17.60
C PRO A 346 14.12 -2.49 -16.73
N GLY A 347 13.72 -1.20 -16.92
CA GLY A 347 14.19 -0.07 -16.13
C GLY A 347 13.65 -0.09 -14.69
N TRP A 348 14.18 0.79 -13.85
CA TRP A 348 13.76 0.99 -12.47
C TRP A 348 14.00 2.43 -12.01
N PHE A 349 13.35 2.84 -10.94
CA PHE A 349 13.68 4.10 -10.27
C PHE A 349 14.94 3.95 -9.42
N VAL A 350 15.84 4.92 -9.51
CA VAL A 350 17.03 5.04 -8.67
C VAL A 350 16.64 5.73 -7.35
N ALA A 351 16.97 5.11 -6.24
CA ALA A 351 16.59 5.59 -4.92
C ALA A 351 17.37 6.83 -4.48
N ASP A 352 18.67 6.84 -4.70
CA ASP A 352 19.60 7.83 -4.16
C ASP A 352 20.79 8.13 -5.09
N ALA A 353 21.71 8.94 -4.63
CA ALA A 353 22.90 9.34 -5.39
C ALA A 353 23.91 8.19 -5.62
N GLU A 354 23.85 7.14 -4.81
CA GLU A 354 24.70 5.94 -4.95
C GLU A 354 24.18 5.00 -6.08
N GLY A 355 23.03 5.30 -6.67
CA GLY A 355 22.47 4.54 -7.77
C GLY A 355 21.72 3.27 -7.35
N ARG A 356 21.38 3.13 -6.08
CA ARG A 356 20.60 1.99 -5.58
C ARG A 356 19.21 1.93 -6.22
N PRO A 357 18.67 0.74 -6.54
CA PRO A 357 17.29 0.63 -6.99
C PRO A 357 16.33 1.05 -5.88
N PHE A 358 15.25 1.72 -6.27
CA PHE A 358 14.13 1.99 -5.36
C PHE A 358 13.24 0.76 -5.24
N PHE A 359 13.11 0.29 -4.04
CA PHE A 359 12.10 -0.66 -3.59
C PHE A 359 11.58 -0.21 -2.23
N HIS A 360 10.36 -0.54 -1.91
CA HIS A 360 9.75 -0.07 -0.66
C HIS A 360 8.77 -1.10 -0.10
N ALA A 361 8.75 -1.25 1.21
CA ALA A 361 7.88 -2.20 1.90
C ALA A 361 6.39 -1.80 1.92
N VAL A 362 6.06 -0.56 1.51
CA VAL A 362 4.72 0.01 1.64
C VAL A 362 4.22 0.67 0.36
N GLU A 363 5.05 1.47 -0.31
CA GLU A 363 4.55 2.47 -1.27
C GLU A 363 5.27 2.47 -2.62
N ALA A 364 5.70 1.29 -3.08
CA ALA A 364 6.44 1.14 -4.33
C ALA A 364 5.71 1.71 -5.57
N GLY A 365 4.38 1.83 -5.52
CA GLY A 365 3.57 2.44 -6.57
C GLY A 365 3.48 3.97 -6.51
N LEU A 366 3.88 4.60 -5.39
CA LEU A 366 3.66 6.03 -5.17
C LEU A 366 4.43 6.95 -6.13
N PRO A 367 5.67 6.64 -6.57
CA PRO A 367 6.33 7.44 -7.60
C PRO A 367 5.51 7.58 -8.89
N VAL A 368 4.90 6.49 -9.34
CA VAL A 368 4.04 6.48 -10.54
C VAL A 368 2.77 7.30 -10.32
N LEU A 369 2.13 7.13 -9.17
CA LEU A 369 0.92 7.90 -8.81
C LEU A 369 1.20 9.40 -8.71
N ALA A 370 2.36 9.80 -8.16
CA ALA A 370 2.76 11.20 -8.06
C ALA A 370 2.99 11.83 -9.45
N LEU A 371 3.64 11.11 -10.38
CA LEU A 371 3.80 11.55 -11.77
C LEU A 371 2.47 11.69 -12.50
N ILE A 372 1.55 10.73 -12.32
CA ILE A 372 0.20 10.80 -12.92
C ILE A 372 -0.56 12.00 -12.33
N ARG A 373 -0.53 12.20 -11.02
CA ARG A 373 -1.21 13.32 -10.39
C ARG A 373 -0.66 14.67 -10.85
N TYR A 374 0.66 14.80 -10.98
CA TYR A 374 1.28 15.97 -11.56
C TYR A 374 0.75 16.25 -12.99
N ALA A 375 0.67 15.21 -13.80
CA ALA A 375 0.19 15.33 -15.19
C ALA A 375 -1.30 15.73 -15.26
N GLU A 376 -2.12 15.27 -14.31
CA GLU A 376 -3.54 15.66 -14.22
C GLU A 376 -3.72 17.15 -13.93
N VAL A 377 -2.90 17.72 -13.05
CA VAL A 377 -3.03 19.13 -12.62
C VAL A 377 -2.28 20.12 -13.49
N LEU A 378 -1.24 19.67 -14.20
CA LEU A 378 -0.41 20.49 -15.09
C LEU A 378 -0.27 19.82 -16.48
N PRO A 379 -1.36 19.68 -17.25
CA PRO A 379 -1.36 18.90 -18.49
C PRO A 379 -0.43 19.47 -19.58
N GLY A 380 -0.11 20.74 -19.56
CA GLY A 380 0.81 21.38 -20.51
C GLY A 380 2.28 20.94 -20.40
N ALA A 381 2.66 20.25 -19.29
CA ALA A 381 4.02 19.75 -19.04
C ALA A 381 4.03 18.25 -18.71
N ALA A 382 2.99 17.51 -19.14
CA ALA A 382 2.70 16.17 -18.63
C ALA A 382 3.38 15.02 -19.39
N GLU A 383 3.79 15.22 -20.65
CA GLU A 383 4.14 14.11 -21.55
C GLU A 383 5.28 13.24 -21.02
N ASP A 384 6.37 13.85 -20.56
CA ASP A 384 7.52 13.11 -20.03
C ASP A 384 7.16 12.35 -18.73
N ALA A 385 6.36 12.95 -17.87
CA ALA A 385 5.88 12.32 -16.63
C ALA A 385 5.02 11.09 -16.93
N LEU A 386 4.08 11.23 -17.88
CA LEU A 386 3.22 10.12 -18.31
C LEU A 386 4.01 9.04 -19.06
N ALA A 387 5.02 9.42 -19.84
CA ALA A 387 5.90 8.48 -20.51
C ALA A 387 6.68 7.63 -19.51
N VAL A 388 7.25 8.24 -18.46
CA VAL A 388 7.95 7.53 -17.38
C VAL A 388 6.98 6.67 -16.59
N ALA A 389 5.80 7.16 -16.22
CA ALA A 389 4.79 6.41 -15.49
C ALA A 389 4.38 5.13 -16.26
N ARG A 390 4.06 5.27 -17.57
CA ARG A 390 3.76 4.11 -18.44
C ARG A 390 4.95 3.14 -18.51
N ARG A 391 6.15 3.65 -18.72
CA ARG A 391 7.35 2.82 -18.85
C ARG A 391 7.65 2.06 -17.56
N ALA A 392 7.58 2.72 -16.41
CA ALA A 392 7.83 2.11 -15.12
C ALA A 392 6.88 0.93 -14.83
N MET A 393 5.59 1.10 -15.14
CA MET A 393 4.62 0.02 -14.94
C MET A 393 4.78 -1.12 -15.95
N LEU A 394 5.12 -0.82 -17.22
CA LEU A 394 5.40 -1.85 -18.22
C LEU A 394 6.67 -2.63 -17.88
N ASP A 395 7.70 -1.97 -17.38
CA ASP A 395 8.94 -2.61 -16.93
C ASP A 395 8.72 -3.47 -15.68
N THR A 396 7.81 -3.05 -14.78
CA THR A 396 7.37 -3.87 -13.66
C THR A 396 6.67 -5.15 -14.14
N LEU A 397 5.80 -5.04 -15.15
CA LEU A 397 5.17 -6.22 -15.77
C LEU A 397 6.20 -7.16 -16.43
N GLU A 398 7.16 -6.60 -17.16
CA GLU A 398 8.23 -7.38 -17.81
C GLU A 398 9.04 -8.15 -16.78
N ARG A 399 9.47 -7.48 -15.70
CA ARG A 399 10.19 -8.10 -14.58
C ARG A 399 9.36 -9.18 -13.88
N THR A 400 8.08 -8.93 -13.66
CA THR A 400 7.16 -9.85 -12.99
C THR A 400 6.97 -11.14 -13.79
N HIS A 401 6.95 -11.05 -15.11
CA HIS A 401 6.76 -12.19 -16.01
C HIS A 401 8.07 -12.79 -16.56
N ALA A 402 9.23 -12.29 -16.14
CA ALA A 402 10.53 -12.83 -16.57
C ALA A 402 10.82 -14.25 -16.05
N VAL A 403 10.08 -14.70 -15.05
CA VAL A 403 10.16 -16.02 -14.43
C VAL A 403 8.78 -16.66 -14.32
N PRO A 404 8.68 -17.99 -14.16
CA PRO A 404 7.43 -18.66 -13.82
C PRO A 404 6.76 -18.03 -12.60
N ASN A 405 5.53 -17.55 -12.78
CA ASN A 405 4.80 -16.79 -11.75
C ASN A 405 3.28 -16.96 -11.91
N PRO A 406 2.71 -18.10 -11.55
CA PRO A 406 1.29 -18.38 -11.75
C PRO A 406 0.33 -17.46 -10.98
N PHE A 407 0.81 -16.85 -9.91
CA PHE A 407 0.02 -15.96 -9.06
C PHE A 407 0.03 -14.50 -9.55
N GLY A 408 0.98 -14.12 -10.40
CA GLY A 408 1.18 -12.73 -10.81
C GLY A 408 1.73 -11.82 -9.69
N TYR A 409 2.35 -12.40 -8.66
CA TYR A 409 2.97 -11.61 -7.58
C TYR A 409 4.10 -10.72 -8.15
N PRO A 410 4.20 -9.43 -7.77
CA PRO A 410 5.14 -8.52 -8.42
C PRO A 410 6.59 -8.89 -8.09
N ARG A 411 7.46 -8.61 -9.04
CA ARG A 411 8.91 -8.63 -8.79
C ARG A 411 9.45 -7.21 -8.87
N GLN A 412 10.32 -6.88 -7.97
CA GLN A 412 10.97 -5.59 -7.87
C GLN A 412 12.48 -5.72 -8.10
N ARG A 413 13.13 -4.64 -8.52
CA ARG A 413 14.58 -4.52 -8.49
C ARG A 413 14.96 -4.12 -7.09
N VAL A 414 15.62 -5.02 -6.35
CA VAL A 414 15.99 -4.83 -4.94
C VAL A 414 17.50 -4.90 -4.77
N GLN A 415 17.99 -4.43 -3.63
CA GLN A 415 19.41 -4.53 -3.28
C GLN A 415 19.55 -4.82 -1.79
N PRO A 416 20.09 -5.99 -1.40
CA PRO A 416 20.45 -6.27 -0.02
C PRO A 416 21.50 -5.28 0.50
N ALA A 417 21.53 -5.03 1.81
CA ALA A 417 22.58 -4.24 2.43
C ALA A 417 23.96 -4.88 2.15
N GLY A 418 24.85 -4.12 1.50
CA GLY A 418 26.17 -4.59 1.09
C GLY A 418 26.19 -5.61 -0.07
N GLY A 419 25.03 -5.85 -0.71
CA GLY A 419 24.90 -6.78 -1.84
C GLY A 419 24.71 -6.08 -3.18
N GLU A 420 24.64 -6.90 -4.25
CA GLU A 420 24.39 -6.43 -5.61
C GLU A 420 22.88 -6.34 -5.91
N PRO A 421 22.44 -5.43 -6.81
CA PRO A 421 21.05 -5.36 -7.24
C PRO A 421 20.59 -6.64 -7.94
N ALA A 422 19.41 -7.13 -7.54
CA ALA A 422 18.77 -8.32 -8.13
C ALA A 422 17.26 -8.11 -8.31
N ASP A 423 16.65 -8.91 -9.18
CA ASP A 423 15.19 -8.95 -9.29
C ASP A 423 14.64 -10.03 -8.37
N ALA A 424 13.79 -9.65 -7.41
CA ALA A 424 13.22 -10.54 -6.39
C ALA A 424 11.72 -10.34 -6.23
N PHE A 425 11.04 -11.33 -5.65
CA PHE A 425 9.62 -11.23 -5.28
C PHE A 425 9.41 -10.36 -4.04
N PHE A 426 10.32 -10.44 -3.08
CA PHE A 426 10.24 -9.72 -1.82
C PHE A 426 11.47 -8.85 -1.63
N PHE A 427 11.34 -7.79 -0.84
CA PHE A 427 12.52 -7.03 -0.44
C PHE A 427 13.39 -7.84 0.53
N PRO A 428 14.71 -7.64 0.52
CA PRO A 428 15.64 -8.47 1.29
C PRO A 428 15.52 -8.22 2.81
N HIS A 429 15.74 -9.27 3.61
CA HIS A 429 15.83 -9.15 5.07
C HIS A 429 16.97 -8.22 5.49
N ALA A 430 18.15 -8.37 4.85
CA ALA A 430 19.26 -7.45 5.05
C ALA A 430 19.03 -6.17 4.25
N ASN A 431 18.48 -5.17 4.88
CA ASN A 431 18.21 -3.85 4.31
C ASN A 431 18.64 -2.74 5.28
N GLU A 432 18.37 -1.49 4.94
CA GLU A 432 18.84 -0.34 5.72
C GLU A 432 18.13 -0.14 7.06
N THR A 433 17.06 -0.87 7.34
CA THR A 433 16.39 -0.82 8.65
C THR A 433 17.18 -1.57 9.72
N GLY A 434 18.02 -2.50 9.31
CA GLY A 434 18.82 -3.36 10.16
C GLY A 434 18.06 -4.54 10.76
N TYR A 435 16.81 -4.39 11.15
CA TYR A 435 16.04 -5.43 11.84
C TYR A 435 14.62 -5.64 11.31
N TRP A 436 14.06 -4.66 10.58
CA TRP A 436 12.66 -4.65 10.21
C TRP A 436 12.43 -5.19 8.78
N TRP A 437 11.62 -6.21 8.67
CA TRP A 437 11.06 -6.74 7.44
C TRP A 437 9.75 -7.46 7.78
N GLN A 438 8.79 -7.41 6.88
CA GLN A 438 7.44 -7.95 7.09
C GLN A 438 6.75 -8.25 5.76
N GLY A 439 5.52 -8.74 5.81
CA GLY A 439 4.69 -8.94 4.63
C GLY A 439 4.40 -7.65 3.89
N GLU A 440 4.23 -7.74 2.56
CA GLU A 440 4.23 -6.62 1.63
C GLU A 440 2.84 -6.28 1.08
N ASN A 441 1.76 -6.53 1.83
CA ASN A 441 0.41 -6.25 1.33
C ASN A 441 0.18 -4.78 0.96
N ALA A 442 0.82 -3.83 1.65
CA ALA A 442 0.79 -2.41 1.27
C ALA A 442 1.48 -2.17 -0.07
N THR A 443 2.67 -2.73 -0.26
CA THR A 443 3.44 -2.62 -1.51
C THR A 443 2.65 -3.11 -2.70
N ILE A 444 2.12 -4.34 -2.63
CA ILE A 444 1.37 -4.92 -3.75
C ILE A 444 0.06 -4.18 -4.00
N ALA A 445 -0.61 -3.67 -2.97
CA ALA A 445 -1.79 -2.82 -3.11
C ALA A 445 -1.43 -1.46 -3.75
N SER A 446 -0.30 -0.84 -3.39
CA SER A 446 0.19 0.40 -4.00
C SER A 446 0.50 0.21 -5.50
N LEU A 447 1.11 -0.91 -5.86
CA LEU A 447 1.36 -1.29 -7.25
C LEU A 447 0.06 -1.59 -8.02
N SER A 448 -0.94 -2.21 -7.38
CA SER A 448 -2.27 -2.39 -7.94
C SER A 448 -2.93 -1.04 -8.28
N ALA A 449 -2.91 -0.09 -7.35
CA ALA A 449 -3.42 1.26 -7.58
C ALA A 449 -2.68 1.99 -8.71
N ALA A 450 -1.35 1.89 -8.74
CA ALA A 450 -0.52 2.48 -9.80
C ALA A 450 -0.80 1.85 -11.17
N ALA A 451 -0.93 0.53 -11.25
CA ALA A 451 -1.28 -0.18 -12.48
C ALA A 451 -2.66 0.20 -12.98
N SER A 452 -3.65 0.26 -12.08
CA SER A 452 -5.01 0.71 -12.40
C SER A 452 -5.05 2.16 -12.89
N ALA A 453 -4.26 3.06 -12.31
CA ALA A 453 -4.14 4.44 -12.76
C ALA A 453 -3.45 4.52 -14.13
N CYS A 454 -2.33 3.81 -14.29
CA CYS A 454 -1.58 3.76 -15.54
C CYS A 454 -2.39 3.17 -16.70
N ALA A 455 -3.19 2.12 -16.46
CA ALA A 455 -4.02 1.49 -17.48
C ALA A 455 -5.05 2.45 -18.12
N ARG A 456 -5.38 3.56 -17.45
CA ARG A 456 -6.29 4.59 -17.97
C ARG A 456 -5.62 5.66 -18.83
N LEU A 457 -4.30 5.68 -18.84
CA LEU A 457 -3.55 6.68 -19.61
C LEU A 457 -3.66 6.40 -21.12
N ASP A 458 -3.62 7.47 -21.91
CA ASP A 458 -3.44 7.38 -23.34
C ASP A 458 -2.03 6.88 -23.70
N GLY A 459 -1.85 6.44 -24.95
CA GLY A 459 -0.56 5.98 -25.45
C GLY A 459 -0.22 4.50 -25.13
N LEU A 460 -1.10 3.76 -24.45
CA LEU A 460 -0.99 2.31 -24.26
C LEU A 460 -1.72 1.55 -25.39
N THR A 461 -1.10 0.48 -25.89
CA THR A 461 -1.80 -0.48 -26.76
C THR A 461 -2.84 -1.26 -25.97
N PRO A 462 -3.91 -1.78 -26.62
CA PRO A 462 -4.90 -2.61 -25.92
C PRO A 462 -4.30 -3.79 -25.14
N PRO A 463 -3.32 -4.56 -25.65
CA PRO A 463 -2.67 -5.61 -24.87
C PRO A 463 -1.90 -5.11 -23.65
N GLN A 464 -1.23 -3.94 -23.74
CA GLN A 464 -0.55 -3.35 -22.60
C GLN A 464 -1.52 -2.95 -21.50
N ARG A 465 -2.63 -2.31 -21.88
CA ARG A 465 -3.72 -1.95 -20.96
C ARG A 465 -4.27 -3.18 -20.25
N SER A 466 -4.66 -4.21 -21.01
CA SER A 466 -5.21 -5.45 -20.43
C SER A 466 -4.24 -6.14 -19.47
N ARG A 467 -2.94 -6.13 -19.78
CA ARG A 467 -1.91 -6.69 -18.88
C ARG A 467 -1.76 -5.90 -17.58
N LEU A 468 -1.82 -4.56 -17.62
CA LEU A 468 -1.79 -3.73 -16.43
C LEU A 468 -3.02 -3.95 -15.55
N GLU A 469 -4.18 -4.05 -16.18
CA GLU A 469 -5.44 -4.35 -15.50
C GLU A 469 -5.42 -5.73 -14.84
N ALA A 470 -4.95 -6.75 -15.56
CA ALA A 470 -4.79 -8.10 -15.00
C ALA A 470 -3.79 -8.14 -13.84
N PHE A 471 -2.68 -7.41 -13.95
CA PHE A 471 -1.72 -7.27 -12.87
C PHE A 471 -2.36 -6.65 -11.63
N ALA A 472 -3.14 -5.57 -11.79
CA ALA A 472 -3.83 -4.93 -10.66
C ALA A 472 -4.80 -5.89 -9.97
N ASP A 473 -5.59 -6.64 -10.76
CA ASP A 473 -6.55 -7.64 -10.25
C ASP A 473 -5.83 -8.81 -9.55
N ASP A 474 -4.66 -9.22 -10.03
CA ASP A 474 -3.86 -10.29 -9.43
C ASP A 474 -3.39 -9.93 -8.01
N GLN A 475 -3.01 -8.67 -7.76
CA GLN A 475 -2.60 -8.21 -6.43
C GLN A 475 -3.78 -8.24 -5.45
N LEU A 476 -4.94 -7.77 -5.85
CA LEU A 476 -6.15 -7.83 -5.02
C LEU A 476 -6.56 -9.28 -4.76
N ALA A 477 -6.46 -10.15 -5.77
CA ALA A 477 -6.76 -11.56 -5.61
C ALA A 477 -5.78 -12.26 -4.65
N TRP A 478 -4.50 -11.90 -4.66
CA TRP A 478 -3.51 -12.38 -3.68
C TRP A 478 -3.90 -12.00 -2.25
N ILE A 479 -4.20 -10.74 -1.99
CA ILE A 479 -4.63 -10.26 -0.67
C ILE A 479 -5.93 -10.94 -0.22
N THR A 480 -6.84 -11.21 -1.15
CA THR A 480 -8.14 -11.84 -0.85
C THR A 480 -8.14 -13.36 -0.95
N GLY A 481 -6.98 -14.02 -0.94
CA GLY A 481 -6.83 -15.46 -0.69
C GLY A 481 -6.35 -16.30 -1.87
N ARG A 482 -6.21 -15.76 -3.09
CA ARG A 482 -5.61 -16.48 -4.21
C ARG A 482 -4.07 -16.43 -4.11
N ASN A 483 -3.55 -17.03 -3.06
CA ASN A 483 -2.13 -17.12 -2.77
C ASN A 483 -1.74 -18.57 -2.41
N PRO A 484 -0.46 -18.93 -2.31
CA PRO A 484 -0.02 -20.29 -2.01
C PRO A 484 -0.60 -20.89 -0.73
N PHE A 485 -0.90 -20.06 0.26
CA PHE A 485 -1.40 -20.46 1.58
C PHE A 485 -2.93 -20.53 1.67
N ASP A 486 -3.66 -20.18 0.58
CA ASP A 486 -5.13 -20.15 0.59
C ASP A 486 -5.69 -19.30 1.75
N ALA A 487 -5.04 -18.19 2.07
CA ALA A 487 -5.32 -17.37 3.23
C ALA A 487 -5.73 -15.95 2.81
N SER A 488 -6.89 -15.50 3.26
CA SER A 488 -7.29 -14.11 3.11
C SER A 488 -6.56 -13.23 4.12
N MET A 489 -5.96 -12.15 3.65
CA MET A 489 -5.23 -11.19 4.46
C MET A 489 -6.14 -10.14 5.11
N ILE A 490 -7.42 -10.11 4.75
CA ILE A 490 -8.43 -9.24 5.36
C ILE A 490 -9.16 -9.95 6.47
N GLN A 491 -9.02 -9.46 7.68
CA GLN A 491 -9.61 -10.09 8.87
C GLN A 491 -11.14 -10.10 8.80
N GLY A 492 -11.72 -11.25 9.12
CA GLY A 492 -13.18 -11.46 9.09
C GLY A 492 -13.78 -11.65 7.70
N LYS A 493 -12.95 -11.73 6.65
CA LYS A 493 -13.38 -11.99 5.26
C LYS A 493 -12.60 -13.15 4.66
N GLY A 494 -13.29 -13.94 3.83
CA GLY A 494 -12.69 -15.12 3.22
C GLY A 494 -12.47 -16.23 4.25
N ARG A 495 -11.38 -16.98 4.09
CA ARG A 495 -11.02 -18.09 4.98
C ARG A 495 -9.54 -18.06 5.33
N ASN A 496 -9.17 -18.86 6.32
CA ASN A 496 -7.80 -19.01 6.80
C ASN A 496 -7.17 -17.66 7.20
N ASN A 497 -7.99 -16.76 7.79
CA ASN A 497 -7.47 -15.56 8.40
C ASN A 497 -6.52 -15.95 9.53
N VAL A 498 -5.49 -15.14 9.76
CA VAL A 498 -4.57 -15.35 10.86
C VAL A 498 -4.97 -14.54 12.07
N ASP A 499 -4.84 -15.14 13.24
CA ASP A 499 -4.97 -14.43 14.50
C ASP A 499 -3.61 -13.88 14.93
N TYR A 500 -3.62 -12.69 15.52
CA TYR A 500 -2.45 -12.08 16.12
C TYR A 500 -2.60 -12.09 17.64
N ALA A 501 -1.72 -12.83 18.30
CA ALA A 501 -1.70 -12.95 19.76
C ALA A 501 -1.09 -11.67 20.36
N SER A 502 -1.93 -10.68 20.60
CA SER A 502 -1.59 -9.39 21.20
C SER A 502 -2.70 -8.96 22.14
N ASP A 503 -2.38 -8.05 23.08
CA ASP A 503 -3.39 -7.35 23.89
C ASP A 503 -4.35 -6.51 23.05
N PHE A 504 -3.95 -6.21 21.81
CA PHE A 504 -4.77 -5.54 20.79
C PHE A 504 -4.92 -6.48 19.59
N PRO A 505 -5.90 -7.39 19.62
CA PRO A 505 -6.08 -8.38 18.56
C PRO A 505 -6.48 -7.73 17.24
N ASN A 506 -6.31 -8.48 16.16
CA ASN A 506 -6.75 -8.09 14.85
C ASN A 506 -8.25 -7.75 14.82
N LEU A 507 -8.57 -6.67 14.12
CA LEU A 507 -9.93 -6.17 13.97
C LEU A 507 -10.50 -6.53 12.58
N PRO A 508 -11.80 -6.84 12.47
CA PRO A 508 -12.44 -7.09 11.17
C PRO A 508 -12.24 -5.91 10.20
N GLY A 509 -11.92 -6.23 8.95
CA GLY A 509 -11.67 -5.25 7.89
C GLY A 509 -10.24 -4.76 7.77
N GLY A 510 -9.39 -4.98 8.79
CA GLY A 510 -7.97 -4.67 8.72
C GLY A 510 -7.19 -5.68 7.88
N ILE A 511 -6.15 -5.21 7.22
CA ILE A 511 -5.25 -6.02 6.41
C ILE A 511 -4.00 -6.33 7.22
N VAL A 512 -3.65 -7.61 7.32
CA VAL A 512 -2.42 -8.05 7.99
C VAL A 512 -1.19 -7.80 7.12
N ASN A 513 0.00 -7.82 7.73
CA ASN A 513 1.28 -7.66 7.03
C ASN A 513 1.38 -8.64 5.85
N GLY A 514 1.11 -9.93 6.07
CA GLY A 514 0.94 -10.94 5.03
C GLY A 514 2.15 -11.81 4.78
N ILE A 515 2.23 -12.35 3.57
CA ILE A 515 3.27 -13.30 3.16
C ILE A 515 4.60 -12.58 2.99
N THR A 516 5.68 -13.22 3.42
CA THR A 516 7.06 -12.75 3.31
C THR A 516 7.91 -13.70 2.47
N SER A 517 9.14 -13.30 2.19
CA SER A 517 10.22 -14.25 1.87
C SER A 517 10.40 -15.26 3.01
N GLY A 518 11.05 -16.39 2.69
CA GLY A 518 11.22 -17.50 3.63
C GLY A 518 12.05 -17.12 4.85
N TRP A 519 11.64 -17.60 6.02
CA TRP A 519 12.30 -17.30 7.30
C TRP A 519 13.79 -17.70 7.32
N LYS A 520 14.12 -18.86 6.78
CA LYS A 520 15.51 -19.40 6.73
C LYS A 520 16.18 -19.29 5.38
N ASN A 521 15.39 -19.18 4.33
CA ASN A 521 15.83 -19.09 2.95
C ASN A 521 14.99 -18.00 2.27
N GLU A 522 15.59 -16.87 1.99
CA GLU A 522 14.91 -15.71 1.40
C GLU A 522 14.38 -15.95 -0.01
N ASP A 523 14.86 -16.97 -0.71
CA ASP A 523 14.31 -17.36 -2.01
C ASP A 523 12.96 -18.09 -1.90
N ASP A 524 12.63 -18.63 -0.72
CA ASP A 524 11.35 -19.29 -0.43
C ASP A 524 10.31 -18.28 0.05
N ILE A 525 9.11 -18.75 0.37
CA ILE A 525 8.02 -17.97 0.93
C ILE A 525 7.63 -18.47 2.31
N ALA A 526 7.16 -17.56 3.16
CA ALA A 526 6.68 -17.88 4.49
C ALA A 526 5.40 -17.14 4.85
N PHE A 527 4.53 -17.83 5.58
CA PHE A 527 3.37 -17.25 6.21
C PHE A 527 3.12 -17.97 7.54
N LEU A 528 3.44 -17.32 8.66
CA LEU A 528 3.39 -17.89 10.01
C LEU A 528 4.04 -19.29 10.09
N PRO A 529 5.32 -19.43 9.73
CA PRO A 529 5.97 -20.74 9.80
C PRO A 529 6.02 -21.23 11.26
N ALA A 530 5.72 -22.53 11.47
CA ALA A 530 5.61 -23.11 12.81
C ALA A 530 6.93 -23.07 13.63
N ASP A 531 8.05 -22.83 12.97
CA ASP A 531 9.39 -22.72 13.56
C ASP A 531 9.88 -21.26 13.68
N ALA A 532 9.01 -20.27 13.45
CA ALA A 532 9.34 -18.88 13.72
C ALA A 532 9.57 -18.68 15.23
N PRO A 533 10.57 -17.85 15.61
CA PRO A 533 10.79 -17.53 17.02
C PRO A 533 9.55 -16.88 17.66
N GLU A 534 9.40 -17.10 18.96
CA GLU A 534 8.39 -16.43 19.76
C GLU A 534 8.55 -14.90 19.64
N GLY A 535 7.44 -14.18 19.45
CA GLY A 535 7.44 -12.74 19.28
C GLY A 535 7.60 -12.24 17.83
N GLU A 536 7.93 -13.10 16.86
CA GLU A 536 8.11 -12.71 15.46
C GLU A 536 6.84 -12.80 14.59
N SER A 537 5.72 -13.28 15.16
CA SER A 537 4.45 -13.46 14.45
C SER A 537 3.89 -12.16 13.85
N TRP A 538 4.27 -11.02 14.38
CA TRP A 538 3.89 -9.70 13.87
C TRP A 538 4.26 -9.52 12.38
N ARG A 539 5.36 -10.10 11.92
CA ARG A 539 5.82 -10.00 10.52
C ARG A 539 4.78 -10.43 9.51
N TRP A 540 3.88 -11.33 9.90
CA TRP A 540 2.82 -11.87 9.05
C TRP A 540 1.43 -11.46 9.50
N ALA A 541 1.17 -11.49 10.79
CA ALA A 541 -0.18 -11.49 11.37
C ALA A 541 -0.63 -10.13 11.90
N GLU A 542 0.26 -9.19 12.17
CA GLU A 542 -0.09 -7.86 12.64
C GLU A 542 -0.82 -7.07 11.55
N GLN A 543 -1.86 -6.36 11.92
CA GLN A 543 -2.49 -5.35 11.08
C GLN A 543 -1.77 -4.02 11.25
N TRP A 544 -1.51 -3.36 10.15
CA TRP A 544 -0.86 -2.05 10.11
C TRP A 544 -1.63 -1.11 9.18
N ILE A 545 -1.89 0.12 9.62
CA ILE A 545 -2.80 1.04 8.91
C ILE A 545 -2.41 1.29 7.44
N PRO A 546 -1.13 1.38 7.02
CA PRO A 546 -0.78 1.53 5.61
C PRO A 546 -1.25 0.37 4.72
N HIS A 547 -1.24 -0.88 5.22
CA HIS A 547 -1.77 -2.02 4.45
C HIS A 547 -3.24 -1.82 4.09
N THR A 548 -4.01 -1.39 5.10
CA THR A 548 -5.44 -1.16 4.94
C THR A 548 -5.72 0.09 4.09
N GLY A 549 -4.94 1.15 4.23
CA GLY A 549 -5.05 2.38 3.45
C GLY A 549 -4.77 2.15 1.95
N TRP A 550 -3.70 1.45 1.63
CA TRP A 550 -3.38 1.09 0.25
C TRP A 550 -4.38 0.10 -0.36
N PHE A 551 -4.82 -0.90 0.42
CA PHE A 551 -5.86 -1.81 -0.04
C PHE A 551 -7.17 -1.08 -0.36
N LEU A 552 -7.59 -0.15 0.49
CA LEU A 552 -8.76 0.69 0.25
C LEU A 552 -8.65 1.45 -1.08
N LEU A 553 -7.51 2.10 -1.33
CA LEU A 553 -7.27 2.83 -2.57
C LEU A 553 -7.26 1.91 -3.79
N ALA A 554 -6.57 0.76 -3.70
CA ALA A 554 -6.50 -0.21 -4.77
C ALA A 554 -7.89 -0.74 -5.15
N VAL A 555 -8.72 -1.09 -4.17
CA VAL A 555 -10.10 -1.54 -4.36
C VAL A 555 -10.97 -0.44 -4.96
N ALA A 556 -10.86 0.81 -4.49
CA ALA A 556 -11.64 1.94 -5.01
C ALA A 556 -11.29 2.28 -6.47
N THR A 557 -10.03 2.06 -6.87
CA THR A 557 -9.54 2.36 -8.22
C THR A 557 -9.64 1.17 -9.19
N ALA A 558 -9.94 -0.03 -8.72
CA ALA A 558 -10.15 -1.23 -9.53
C ALA A 558 -11.37 -1.10 -10.47
N ARG A 559 -11.46 -2.04 -11.44
CA ARG A 559 -12.53 -2.11 -12.45
C ARG A 559 -13.83 -2.68 -11.90
#